data_6fe9c451446aba014dcc59968223f000
#
_entry.id   6fe9c451446aba014dcc59968223f000
#
_cell.length_a   1.000
_cell.length_b   1.000
_cell.length_c   1.000
_cell.angle_alpha   90.00
_cell.angle_beta   90.00
_cell.angle_gamma   90.00
#
_symmetry.space_group_name_H-M   'P 1'
#
loop_
_entity.id
_entity.type
_entity.pdbx_description
1 polymer ?
#
loop_
_entity_poly.entity_id
_entity_poly.type
_entity_poly.pdbx_seq_one_letter_code
_entity_poly.pdbx_strand_id
1 'polypeptide(L)'
;MYPEEYNGYLLGGDKAALKQIIDNGVNYATELGMYVIIDWHVLNYAPSRHTQEACDFFAEMASKYSGHDNVIYEICNEPVGADWNSDIKPYAETVIGTIRQFDDHALILVGTNTWSQDVDSVVGNTLDDGNVMYVAHFYAGTHKENIRNKISTALNAGVPVFISECSICDASGNGGIDYASANEWLDFINSNQLSFIAWSLSNKAETSALISSGCSAKSGWSDGDLSETGRWFKSAISGR
;
A
#
# COMPACT_ATOMS: atom_id res chain seq x y z
N MET A 1 -6.58 -7.04 -0.08
CA MET A 1 -7.25 -8.32 0.35
C MET A 1 -6.72 -8.71 1.71
N TYR A 2 -7.50 -8.56 2.79
CA TYR A 2 -7.11 -9.04 4.12
C TYR A 2 -7.02 -10.57 4.12
N PRO A 3 -5.88 -11.19 4.50
CA PRO A 3 -5.82 -12.64 4.66
C PRO A 3 -6.62 -13.15 5.87
N GLU A 4 -6.42 -12.59 7.05
CA GLU A 4 -7.03 -13.05 8.30
C GLU A 4 -8.12 -12.11 8.83
N GLU A 5 -7.86 -10.80 8.89
CA GLU A 5 -8.70 -9.84 9.57
C GLU A 5 -10.03 -9.61 8.84
N TYR A 6 -11.03 -9.14 9.57
CA TYR A 6 -12.33 -8.69 9.04
C TYR A 6 -13.08 -9.75 8.19
N ASN A 7 -13.08 -11.01 8.61
CA ASN A 7 -13.55 -12.16 7.81
C ASN A 7 -12.79 -12.26 6.48
N GLY A 8 -11.46 -12.18 6.57
CA GLY A 8 -10.56 -12.18 5.44
C GLY A 8 -10.59 -13.46 4.61
N TYR A 9 -9.80 -13.46 3.57
CA TYR A 9 -9.76 -14.49 2.55
C TYR A 9 -9.50 -15.91 3.09
N LEU A 10 -8.75 -16.05 4.20
CA LEU A 10 -8.40 -17.33 4.82
C LEU A 10 -9.33 -17.72 5.98
N LEU A 11 -10.01 -16.75 6.61
CA LEU A 11 -10.79 -16.94 7.84
C LEU A 11 -12.29 -16.72 7.63
N GLY A 12 -12.88 -17.36 6.62
CA GLY A 12 -14.32 -17.43 6.44
C GLY A 12 -14.92 -16.42 5.47
N GLY A 13 -14.12 -15.58 4.84
CA GLY A 13 -14.58 -14.70 3.77
C GLY A 13 -15.05 -15.50 2.54
N ASP A 14 -16.07 -14.99 1.88
CA ASP A 14 -16.50 -15.52 0.58
C ASP A 14 -15.43 -15.18 -0.48
N LYS A 15 -14.55 -16.15 -0.75
CA LYS A 15 -13.43 -15.99 -1.69
C LYS A 15 -13.89 -15.58 -3.09
N ALA A 16 -15.04 -16.08 -3.54
CA ALA A 16 -15.55 -15.72 -4.87
C ALA A 16 -16.01 -14.26 -4.91
N ALA A 17 -16.77 -13.83 -3.90
CA ALA A 17 -17.20 -12.43 -3.79
C ALA A 17 -16.01 -11.48 -3.62
N LEU A 18 -15.00 -11.84 -2.83
CA LEU A 18 -13.79 -11.04 -2.64
C LEU A 18 -12.98 -10.90 -3.94
N LYS A 19 -12.82 -11.96 -4.71
CA LYS A 19 -12.17 -11.92 -6.03
C LYS A 19 -12.97 -11.10 -7.03
N GLN A 20 -14.31 -11.16 -6.99
CA GLN A 20 -15.16 -10.34 -7.85
C GLN A 20 -14.98 -8.83 -7.58
N ILE A 21 -14.70 -8.44 -6.32
CA ILE A 21 -14.37 -7.05 -5.98
C ILE A 21 -13.05 -6.64 -6.63
N ILE A 22 -12.04 -7.51 -6.61
CA ILE A 22 -10.77 -7.26 -7.32
C ILE A 22 -11.02 -7.10 -8.82
N ASP A 23 -11.78 -8.02 -9.42
CA ASP A 23 -12.10 -7.97 -10.85
C ASP A 23 -12.76 -6.64 -11.24
N ASN A 24 -13.73 -6.21 -10.45
CA ASN A 24 -14.39 -4.93 -10.68
C ASN A 24 -13.42 -3.76 -10.54
N GLY A 25 -12.53 -3.79 -9.54
CA GLY A 25 -11.52 -2.77 -9.32
C GLY A 25 -10.53 -2.67 -10.48
N VAL A 26 -10.01 -3.80 -10.95
CA VAL A 26 -9.10 -3.85 -12.12
C VAL A 26 -9.80 -3.33 -13.37
N ASN A 27 -11.03 -3.79 -13.65
CA ASN A 27 -11.77 -3.34 -14.82
C ASN A 27 -12.01 -1.83 -14.79
N TYR A 28 -12.48 -1.27 -13.67
CA TYR A 28 -12.72 0.18 -13.55
C TYR A 28 -11.44 0.99 -13.68
N ALA A 29 -10.35 0.55 -13.05
CA ALA A 29 -9.07 1.23 -13.16
C ALA A 29 -8.56 1.22 -14.62
N THR A 30 -8.66 0.10 -15.30
CA THR A 30 -8.27 -0.04 -16.71
C THR A 30 -9.11 0.85 -17.62
N GLU A 31 -10.44 0.87 -17.45
CA GLU A 31 -11.35 1.75 -18.21
C GLU A 31 -11.05 3.25 -17.99
N LEU A 32 -10.60 3.61 -16.80
CA LEU A 32 -10.28 4.99 -16.43
C LEU A 32 -8.82 5.38 -16.72
N GLY A 33 -7.99 4.45 -17.22
CA GLY A 33 -6.56 4.68 -17.45
C GLY A 33 -5.77 4.89 -16.15
N MET A 34 -6.18 4.26 -15.06
CA MET A 34 -5.54 4.31 -13.75
C MET A 34 -4.73 3.05 -13.48
N TYR A 35 -3.66 3.16 -12.71
CA TYR A 35 -3.03 2.00 -12.09
C TYR A 35 -3.90 1.44 -10.97
N VAL A 36 -3.77 0.14 -10.73
CA VAL A 36 -4.46 -0.56 -9.64
C VAL A 36 -3.48 -1.47 -8.91
N ILE A 37 -3.49 -1.41 -7.59
CA ILE A 37 -2.68 -2.28 -6.74
C ILE A 37 -3.57 -3.40 -6.19
N ILE A 38 -3.19 -4.65 -6.48
CA ILE A 38 -3.76 -5.83 -5.85
C ILE A 38 -2.90 -6.15 -4.64
N ASP A 39 -3.43 -5.88 -3.46
CA ASP A 39 -2.73 -5.93 -2.20
C ASP A 39 -3.13 -7.15 -1.36
N TRP A 40 -2.15 -7.95 -0.95
CA TRP A 40 -2.24 -8.95 0.10
C TRP A 40 -2.00 -8.27 1.44
N HIS A 41 -3.08 -7.80 2.04
CA HIS A 41 -3.10 -6.85 3.15
C HIS A 41 -2.78 -7.54 4.49
N VAL A 42 -1.54 -8.04 4.61
CA VAL A 42 -0.98 -8.53 5.87
C VAL A 42 -1.01 -7.42 6.91
N LEU A 43 -1.47 -7.71 8.10
CA LEU A 43 -1.58 -6.76 9.19
C LEU A 43 -1.19 -7.40 10.52
N ASN A 44 -0.19 -6.84 11.20
CA ASN A 44 0.24 -7.24 12.54
C ASN A 44 0.88 -8.62 12.70
N TYR A 45 1.37 -9.27 11.64
CA TYR A 45 2.09 -10.54 11.71
C TYR A 45 3.15 -10.68 10.62
N ALA A 46 4.03 -11.70 10.76
CA ALA A 46 5.03 -12.01 9.74
C ALA A 46 4.35 -12.60 8.49
N PRO A 47 4.64 -12.09 7.27
CA PRO A 47 3.98 -12.54 6.05
C PRO A 47 4.26 -14.02 5.73
N SER A 48 5.39 -14.56 6.18
CA SER A 48 5.78 -15.96 6.04
C SER A 48 4.78 -16.96 6.67
N ARG A 49 3.90 -16.48 7.54
CA ARG A 49 2.80 -17.28 8.13
C ARG A 49 1.87 -17.89 7.09
N HIS A 50 1.70 -17.22 5.95
CA HIS A 50 0.77 -17.62 4.88
C HIS A 50 1.43 -17.60 3.50
N THR A 51 2.69 -18.05 3.40
CA THR A 51 3.45 -18.03 2.15
C THR A 51 2.74 -18.82 1.04
N GLN A 52 2.27 -20.03 1.33
CA GLN A 52 1.62 -20.88 0.32
C GLN A 52 0.31 -20.25 -0.17
N GLU A 53 -0.49 -19.73 0.75
CA GLU A 53 -1.77 -19.11 0.42
C GLU A 53 -1.57 -17.80 -0.38
N ALA A 54 -0.53 -17.05 -0.08
CA ALA A 54 -0.13 -15.89 -0.89
C ALA A 54 0.31 -16.31 -2.30
N CYS A 55 1.13 -17.37 -2.42
CA CYS A 55 1.51 -17.94 -3.72
C CYS A 55 0.29 -18.38 -4.53
N ASP A 56 -0.64 -19.13 -3.92
CA ASP A 56 -1.85 -19.58 -4.60
C ASP A 56 -2.72 -18.40 -5.08
N PHE A 57 -2.87 -17.38 -4.23
CA PHE A 57 -3.60 -16.17 -4.57
C PHE A 57 -2.94 -15.39 -5.73
N PHE A 58 -1.63 -15.13 -5.64
CA PHE A 58 -0.93 -14.36 -6.66
C PHE A 58 -0.71 -15.15 -7.95
N ALA A 59 -0.60 -16.49 -7.92
CA ALA A 59 -0.60 -17.29 -9.13
C ALA A 59 -1.89 -17.09 -9.95
N GLU A 60 -3.05 -17.06 -9.26
CA GLU A 60 -4.33 -16.79 -9.90
C GLU A 60 -4.42 -15.35 -10.43
N MET A 61 -4.03 -14.35 -9.61
CA MET A 61 -4.09 -12.94 -10.02
C MET A 61 -3.14 -12.66 -11.18
N ALA A 62 -1.88 -13.10 -11.10
CA ALA A 62 -0.89 -12.89 -12.15
C ALA A 62 -1.27 -13.61 -13.46
N SER A 63 -1.74 -14.85 -13.36
CA SER A 63 -2.26 -15.57 -14.53
C SER A 63 -3.42 -14.85 -15.22
N LYS A 64 -4.29 -14.22 -14.43
CA LYS A 64 -5.48 -13.52 -14.92
C LYS A 64 -5.16 -12.17 -15.54
N TYR A 65 -4.23 -11.44 -14.96
CA TYR A 65 -3.97 -10.03 -15.28
C TYR A 65 -2.64 -9.77 -15.99
N SER A 66 -1.87 -10.79 -16.36
CA SER A 66 -0.56 -10.65 -17.04
C SER A 66 -0.57 -9.80 -18.33
N GLY A 67 -1.75 -9.57 -18.92
CA GLY A 67 -1.92 -8.68 -20.08
C GLY A 67 -2.33 -7.24 -19.73
N HIS A 68 -2.29 -6.86 -18.44
CA HIS A 68 -2.74 -5.56 -17.95
C HIS A 68 -1.54 -4.73 -17.47
N ASP A 69 -1.07 -3.80 -18.26
CA ASP A 69 0.09 -2.95 -17.96
C ASP A 69 -0.14 -1.99 -16.77
N ASN A 70 -1.36 -1.91 -16.25
CA ASN A 70 -1.75 -1.04 -15.15
C ASN A 70 -1.93 -1.77 -13.81
N VAL A 71 -1.68 -3.08 -13.75
CA VAL A 71 -1.79 -3.87 -12.51
C VAL A 71 -0.44 -3.91 -11.80
N ILE A 72 -0.45 -3.63 -10.51
CA ILE A 72 0.68 -3.68 -9.58
C ILE A 72 0.32 -4.69 -8.48
N TYR A 73 1.27 -5.48 -8.01
CA TYR A 73 1.05 -6.44 -6.91
C TYR A 73 1.76 -5.97 -5.65
N GLU A 74 1.03 -5.75 -4.55
CA GLU A 74 1.59 -5.53 -3.22
C GLU A 74 1.50 -6.82 -2.41
N ILE A 75 2.66 -7.46 -2.18
CA ILE A 75 2.67 -8.84 -1.67
C ILE A 75 2.66 -8.95 -0.15
N CYS A 76 2.92 -7.87 0.57
CA CYS A 76 2.69 -7.77 2.02
C CYS A 76 2.60 -6.30 2.44
N ASN A 77 1.47 -5.92 3.04
CA ASN A 77 1.16 -4.53 3.39
C ASN A 77 1.94 -4.03 4.62
N GLU A 78 1.65 -4.59 5.81
CA GLU A 78 2.18 -4.12 7.10
C GLU A 78 2.71 -5.26 7.97
N PRO A 79 3.84 -5.88 7.60
CA PRO A 79 4.42 -6.93 8.42
C PRO A 79 4.89 -6.42 9.78
N VAL A 80 4.70 -7.24 10.83
CA VAL A 80 5.17 -6.96 12.18
C VAL A 80 5.83 -8.20 12.78
N GLY A 81 6.90 -7.98 13.55
CA GLY A 81 7.65 -9.07 14.20
C GLY A 81 8.39 -9.95 13.19
N ALA A 82 8.77 -9.39 12.05
CA ALA A 82 9.44 -10.09 10.96
C ALA A 82 10.74 -9.36 10.60
N ASP A 83 11.85 -10.04 10.63
CA ASP A 83 13.13 -9.50 10.15
C ASP A 83 13.20 -9.54 8.61
N TRP A 84 13.82 -8.51 8.00
CA TRP A 84 13.94 -8.47 6.56
C TRP A 84 14.68 -9.68 6.00
N ASN A 85 15.82 -10.03 6.57
CA ASN A 85 16.69 -11.06 6.01
C ASN A 85 16.16 -12.49 6.24
N SER A 86 15.58 -12.75 7.41
CA SER A 86 15.16 -14.10 7.82
C SER A 86 13.71 -14.43 7.51
N ASP A 87 12.84 -13.43 7.36
CA ASP A 87 11.40 -13.64 7.21
C ASP A 87 10.82 -13.02 5.95
N ILE A 88 10.98 -11.69 5.78
CA ILE A 88 10.28 -10.96 4.70
C ILE A 88 10.90 -11.26 3.35
N LYS A 89 12.23 -11.19 3.23
CA LYS A 89 12.92 -11.44 1.96
C LYS A 89 12.70 -12.86 1.43
N PRO A 90 12.87 -13.95 2.20
CA PRO A 90 12.57 -15.31 1.74
C PRO A 90 11.11 -15.52 1.33
N TYR A 91 10.16 -14.90 2.05
CA TYR A 91 8.75 -14.87 1.68
C TYR A 91 8.58 -14.16 0.32
N ALA A 92 9.14 -12.96 0.18
CA ALA A 92 9.03 -12.16 -1.04
C ALA A 92 9.62 -12.88 -2.25
N GLU A 93 10.83 -13.47 -2.13
CA GLU A 93 11.47 -14.26 -3.18
C GLU A 93 10.57 -15.40 -3.67
N THR A 94 9.88 -16.09 -2.75
CA THR A 94 8.96 -17.19 -3.07
C THR A 94 7.71 -16.70 -3.81
N VAL A 95 7.08 -15.64 -3.33
CA VAL A 95 5.85 -15.09 -3.93
C VAL A 95 6.17 -14.42 -5.27
N ILE A 96 7.26 -13.64 -5.36
CA ILE A 96 7.71 -13.03 -6.62
C ILE A 96 8.02 -14.12 -7.66
N GLY A 97 8.74 -15.17 -7.27
CA GLY A 97 9.01 -16.30 -8.15
C GLY A 97 7.75 -16.97 -8.68
N THR A 98 6.66 -16.96 -7.91
CA THR A 98 5.35 -17.43 -8.36
C THR A 98 4.71 -16.47 -9.36
N ILE A 99 4.69 -15.16 -9.07
CA ILE A 99 4.13 -14.13 -9.97
C ILE A 99 4.85 -14.15 -11.32
N ARG A 100 6.19 -14.22 -11.32
CA ARG A 100 7.03 -14.19 -12.52
C ARG A 100 6.83 -15.38 -13.46
N GLN A 101 6.17 -16.45 -13.02
CA GLN A 101 5.77 -17.55 -13.92
C GLN A 101 4.65 -17.14 -14.88
N PHE A 102 3.89 -16.10 -14.56
CA PHE A 102 2.73 -15.66 -15.32
C PHE A 102 2.87 -14.22 -15.85
N ASP A 103 3.56 -13.37 -15.09
CA ASP A 103 3.73 -11.94 -15.37
C ASP A 103 5.16 -11.53 -15.03
N ASP A 104 6.00 -11.45 -16.06
CA ASP A 104 7.41 -11.12 -15.95
C ASP A 104 7.69 -9.61 -15.91
N HIS A 105 6.66 -8.78 -16.11
CA HIS A 105 6.79 -7.33 -16.22
C HIS A 105 6.11 -6.54 -15.09
N ALA A 106 5.15 -7.12 -14.36
CA ALA A 106 4.43 -6.39 -13.32
C ALA A 106 5.35 -5.76 -12.28
N LEU A 107 5.05 -4.55 -11.88
CA LEU A 107 5.67 -3.93 -10.70
C LEU A 107 5.19 -4.63 -9.45
N ILE A 108 6.11 -4.99 -8.57
CA ILE A 108 5.81 -5.62 -7.28
C ILE A 108 6.23 -4.70 -6.14
N LEU A 109 5.33 -4.51 -5.18
CA LEU A 109 5.57 -3.76 -3.96
C LEU A 109 5.76 -4.72 -2.80
N VAL A 110 6.77 -4.46 -1.97
CA VAL A 110 7.12 -5.31 -0.83
C VAL A 110 7.18 -4.49 0.44
N GLY A 111 6.26 -4.76 1.37
CA GLY A 111 6.24 -4.15 2.70
C GLY A 111 7.45 -4.56 3.54
N THR A 112 7.80 -3.70 4.48
CA THR A 112 8.90 -3.91 5.41
C THR A 112 8.39 -4.03 6.85
N ASN A 113 9.24 -4.42 7.79
CA ASN A 113 8.84 -4.59 9.18
C ASN A 113 8.30 -3.29 9.83
N THR A 114 7.72 -3.43 11.00
CA THR A 114 7.19 -2.31 11.79
C THR A 114 6.14 -1.50 11.01
N TRP A 115 5.13 -2.20 10.47
CA TRP A 115 4.06 -1.60 9.65
C TRP A 115 4.63 -0.81 8.47
N SER A 116 5.55 -1.41 7.73
CA SER A 116 6.22 -0.80 6.58
C SER A 116 6.93 0.53 6.88
N GLN A 117 7.51 0.65 8.09
CA GLN A 117 8.29 1.82 8.51
C GLN A 117 9.81 1.61 8.44
N ASP A 118 10.29 0.38 8.23
CA ASP A 118 11.71 0.02 8.28
C ASP A 118 12.29 -0.19 6.88
N VAL A 119 11.95 0.69 5.91
CA VAL A 119 12.39 0.54 4.52
C VAL A 119 13.93 0.61 4.35
N ASP A 120 14.64 1.21 5.29
CA ASP A 120 16.11 1.21 5.33
C ASP A 120 16.70 -0.16 5.66
N SER A 121 15.93 -1.09 6.22
CA SER A 121 16.38 -2.46 6.54
C SER A 121 16.78 -3.28 5.31
N VAL A 122 16.31 -2.91 4.11
CA VAL A 122 16.62 -3.63 2.87
C VAL A 122 17.98 -3.22 2.26
N VAL A 123 18.59 -2.15 2.77
CA VAL A 123 19.84 -1.62 2.22
C VAL A 123 20.96 -2.65 2.32
N GLY A 124 21.62 -2.90 1.19
CA GLY A 124 22.70 -3.88 1.09
C GLY A 124 22.24 -5.33 0.95
N ASN A 125 20.92 -5.61 1.02
CA ASN A 125 20.37 -6.93 0.81
C ASN A 125 18.99 -6.87 0.13
N THR A 126 18.88 -6.16 -0.98
CA THR A 126 17.68 -6.08 -1.80
C THR A 126 17.31 -7.42 -2.44
N LEU A 127 16.12 -7.51 -2.99
CA LEU A 127 15.69 -8.61 -3.86
C LEU A 127 16.42 -8.57 -5.19
N ASP A 128 16.66 -9.73 -5.78
CA ASP A 128 17.27 -9.86 -7.13
C ASP A 128 16.16 -9.89 -8.19
N ASP A 129 15.42 -8.80 -8.28
CA ASP A 129 14.37 -8.59 -9.29
C ASP A 129 14.36 -7.10 -9.66
N GLY A 130 14.44 -6.81 -10.95
CA GLY A 130 14.58 -5.44 -11.46
C GLY A 130 13.30 -4.61 -11.42
N ASN A 131 12.14 -5.20 -11.13
CA ASN A 131 10.86 -4.50 -11.13
C ASN A 131 10.12 -4.62 -9.79
N VAL A 132 10.86 -4.34 -8.72
CA VAL A 132 10.37 -4.33 -7.34
C VAL A 132 10.61 -2.95 -6.73
N MET A 133 9.65 -2.45 -5.96
CA MET A 133 9.82 -1.30 -5.07
C MET A 133 9.51 -1.70 -3.62
N TYR A 134 10.12 -1.00 -2.69
CA TYR A 134 9.98 -1.25 -1.25
C TYR A 134 9.04 -0.24 -0.64
N VAL A 135 8.12 -0.75 0.16
CA VAL A 135 7.02 0.05 0.71
C VAL A 135 7.48 0.82 1.95
N ALA A 136 7.04 2.07 2.02
CA ALA A 136 7.06 2.87 3.24
C ALA A 136 5.66 3.40 3.54
N HIS A 137 5.23 3.27 4.81
CA HIS A 137 3.97 3.84 5.31
C HIS A 137 4.23 4.95 6.32
N PHE A 138 3.36 5.96 6.32
CA PHE A 138 3.40 6.98 7.36
C PHE A 138 2.02 7.57 7.67
N TYR A 139 1.87 8.04 8.91
CA TYR A 139 0.77 8.87 9.37
C TYR A 139 1.39 10.14 9.99
N ALA A 140 1.16 11.29 9.36
CA ALA A 140 1.90 12.51 9.67
C ALA A 140 1.70 13.02 11.10
N GLY A 141 0.60 12.67 11.76
CA GLY A 141 0.37 12.94 13.18
C GLY A 141 1.35 12.21 14.11
N THR A 142 1.85 11.05 13.71
CA THR A 142 2.77 10.20 14.52
C THR A 142 4.18 10.15 13.96
N HIS A 143 4.32 9.94 12.66
CA HIS A 143 5.57 9.66 11.97
C HIS A 143 6.19 10.97 11.47
N LYS A 144 7.41 11.23 11.91
CA LYS A 144 8.10 12.50 11.69
C LYS A 144 9.43 12.30 10.93
N GLU A 145 10.39 13.12 11.20
CA GLU A 145 11.72 13.10 10.60
C GLU A 145 12.41 11.72 10.70
N ASN A 146 12.20 11.00 11.80
CA ASN A 146 12.79 9.67 11.97
C ASN A 146 12.41 8.69 10.84
N ILE A 147 11.15 8.71 10.37
CA ILE A 147 10.72 7.86 9.25
C ILE A 147 11.20 8.44 7.91
N ARG A 148 11.14 9.77 7.72
CA ARG A 148 11.72 10.40 6.53
C ARG A 148 13.22 10.09 6.38
N ASN A 149 13.97 10.02 7.49
CA ASN A 149 15.39 9.67 7.49
C ASN A 149 15.64 8.22 7.05
N LYS A 150 14.78 7.26 7.43
CA LYS A 150 14.83 5.88 6.94
C LYS A 150 14.60 5.82 5.44
N ILE A 151 13.58 6.51 4.94
CA ILE A 151 13.32 6.60 3.49
C ILE A 151 14.52 7.23 2.78
N SER A 152 15.07 8.33 3.31
CA SER A 152 16.27 8.97 2.74
C SER A 152 17.47 8.02 2.70
N THR A 153 17.65 7.19 3.74
CA THR A 153 18.72 6.18 3.78
C THR A 153 18.56 5.17 2.65
N ALA A 154 17.34 4.67 2.43
CA ALA A 154 17.03 3.74 1.34
C ALA A 154 17.27 4.40 -0.04
N LEU A 155 16.73 5.60 -0.26
CA LEU A 155 16.89 6.34 -1.52
C LEU A 155 18.36 6.65 -1.84
N ASN A 156 19.15 7.08 -0.85
CA ASN A 156 20.58 7.35 -1.01
C ASN A 156 21.40 6.09 -1.34
N ALA A 157 20.89 4.93 -0.96
CA ALA A 157 21.46 3.64 -1.33
C ALA A 157 20.99 3.11 -2.70
N GLY A 158 20.14 3.88 -3.43
CA GLY A 158 19.59 3.48 -4.72
C GLY A 158 18.40 2.52 -4.62
N VAL A 159 17.80 2.37 -3.43
CA VAL A 159 16.61 1.52 -3.22
C VAL A 159 15.37 2.27 -3.69
N PRO A 160 14.56 1.73 -4.62
CA PRO A 160 13.33 2.36 -5.05
C PRO A 160 12.24 2.22 -3.97
N VAL A 161 11.64 3.35 -3.58
CA VAL A 161 10.63 3.41 -2.51
C VAL A 161 9.28 3.85 -3.05
N PHE A 162 8.21 3.20 -2.60
CA PHE A 162 6.83 3.55 -2.88
C PHE A 162 6.05 3.75 -1.56
N ILE A 163 5.30 4.83 -1.43
CA ILE A 163 4.45 5.08 -0.27
C ILE A 163 3.04 4.58 -0.61
N SER A 164 2.77 3.29 -0.35
CA SER A 164 1.49 2.67 -0.70
C SER A 164 0.37 2.95 0.31
N GLU A 165 0.71 3.50 1.48
CA GLU A 165 -0.28 3.99 2.44
C GLU A 165 0.24 5.21 3.21
N CYS A 166 -0.58 6.26 3.29
CA CYS A 166 -0.30 7.39 4.17
C CYS A 166 -1.55 8.16 4.57
N SER A 167 -1.49 8.85 5.71
CA SER A 167 -2.50 9.81 6.13
C SER A 167 -1.90 11.00 6.88
N ILE A 168 -2.71 12.03 7.12
CA ILE A 168 -2.27 13.25 7.81
C ILE A 168 -2.63 13.29 9.30
N CYS A 169 -3.38 12.31 9.78
CA CYS A 169 -3.72 12.10 11.20
C CYS A 169 -2.66 11.26 11.91
N ASP A 170 -2.92 10.87 13.15
CA ASP A 170 -2.08 9.93 13.88
C ASP A 170 -2.25 8.48 13.38
N ALA A 171 -1.33 7.59 13.80
CA ALA A 171 -1.25 6.21 13.32
C ALA A 171 -2.43 5.31 13.72
N SER A 172 -3.36 5.78 14.56
CA SER A 172 -4.61 5.06 14.83
C SER A 172 -5.60 5.15 13.66
N GLY A 173 -5.35 6.07 12.72
CA GLY A 173 -6.28 6.41 11.64
C GLY A 173 -7.44 7.31 12.09
N ASN A 174 -7.60 7.55 13.38
CA ASN A 174 -8.75 8.28 13.94
C ASN A 174 -8.38 9.37 14.98
N GLY A 175 -7.14 9.82 14.98
CA GLY A 175 -6.67 10.86 15.90
C GLY A 175 -6.53 12.22 15.24
N GLY A 176 -5.79 13.10 15.91
CA GLY A 176 -5.60 14.48 15.44
C GLY A 176 -4.85 14.59 14.12
N ILE A 177 -5.18 15.62 13.34
CA ILE A 177 -4.46 16.01 12.13
C ILE A 177 -3.27 16.90 12.53
N ASP A 178 -2.10 16.64 11.95
CA ASP A 178 -0.93 17.50 12.05
C ASP A 178 -0.58 18.09 10.67
N TYR A 179 -1.14 19.23 10.37
CA TYR A 179 -0.92 19.90 9.09
C TYR A 179 0.53 20.33 8.86
N ALA A 180 1.25 20.72 9.90
CA ALA A 180 2.64 21.13 9.77
C ALA A 180 3.49 19.94 9.31
N SER A 181 3.36 18.81 9.99
CA SER A 181 4.04 17.58 9.60
C SER A 181 3.55 17.03 8.24
N ALA A 182 2.25 17.14 7.94
CA ALA A 182 1.71 16.72 6.65
C ALA A 182 2.33 17.50 5.48
N ASN A 183 2.53 18.80 5.65
CA ASN A 183 3.19 19.64 4.65
C ASN A 183 4.69 19.31 4.52
N GLU A 184 5.40 19.04 5.63
CA GLU A 184 6.79 18.55 5.58
C GLU A 184 6.90 17.21 4.84
N TRP A 185 5.93 16.32 5.02
CA TRP A 185 5.86 15.07 4.26
C TRP A 185 5.60 15.32 2.77
N LEU A 186 4.69 16.23 2.43
CA LEU A 186 4.40 16.56 1.03
C LEU A 186 5.64 17.17 0.34
N ASP A 187 6.35 18.07 1.00
CA ASP A 187 7.60 18.64 0.50
C ASP A 187 8.67 17.55 0.30
N PHE A 188 8.80 16.64 1.24
CA PHE A 188 9.71 15.49 1.15
C PHE A 188 9.37 14.58 -0.04
N ILE A 189 8.10 14.21 -0.19
CA ILE A 189 7.58 13.40 -1.28
C ILE A 189 7.86 14.07 -2.64
N ASN A 190 7.57 15.36 -2.76
CA ASN A 190 7.78 16.11 -3.99
C ASN A 190 9.27 16.24 -4.34
N SER A 191 10.11 16.56 -3.35
CA SER A 191 11.56 16.71 -3.55
C SER A 191 12.24 15.41 -3.98
N ASN A 192 11.71 14.26 -3.58
CA ASN A 192 12.23 12.94 -3.92
C ASN A 192 11.43 12.22 -5.03
N GLN A 193 10.43 12.88 -5.62
CA GLN A 193 9.57 12.35 -6.69
C GLN A 193 8.92 11.00 -6.33
N LEU A 194 8.50 10.84 -5.07
CA LEU A 194 7.87 9.62 -4.59
C LEU A 194 6.40 9.54 -4.99
N SER A 195 5.95 8.33 -5.32
CA SER A 195 4.53 8.01 -5.44
C SER A 195 3.93 7.80 -4.05
N PHE A 196 2.67 8.18 -3.86
CA PHE A 196 1.97 7.95 -2.61
C PHE A 196 0.48 7.67 -2.81
N ILE A 197 -0.12 6.93 -1.87
CA ILE A 197 -1.54 6.62 -1.83
C ILE A 197 -2.11 7.03 -0.47
N ALA A 198 -3.23 7.75 -0.51
CA ALA A 198 -3.92 8.18 0.70
C ALA A 198 -4.77 7.06 1.32
N TRP A 199 -4.65 6.83 2.60
CA TRP A 199 -5.56 6.03 3.39
C TRP A 199 -6.64 6.92 4.01
N SER A 200 -7.93 6.74 3.66
CA SER A 200 -8.47 5.86 2.62
C SER A 200 -9.71 6.51 1.97
N LEU A 201 -10.02 6.16 0.73
CA LEU A 201 -11.24 6.59 0.06
C LEU A 201 -12.46 5.84 0.67
N SER A 202 -12.85 6.27 1.85
CA SER A 202 -13.97 5.73 2.61
C SER A 202 -14.76 6.87 3.26
N ASN A 203 -15.98 6.57 3.74
CA ASN A 203 -16.80 7.45 4.57
C ASN A 203 -16.95 6.92 6.00
N LYS A 204 -15.95 6.17 6.48
CA LYS A 204 -15.91 5.76 7.88
C LYS A 204 -15.91 6.97 8.80
N ALA A 205 -16.45 6.83 10.01
CA ALA A 205 -16.35 7.86 11.04
C ALA A 205 -14.96 7.87 11.69
N GLU A 206 -13.94 8.13 10.90
CA GLU A 206 -12.53 8.22 11.32
C GLU A 206 -11.83 9.36 10.57
N THR A 207 -10.77 9.90 11.16
CA THR A 207 -10.07 11.10 10.65
C THR A 207 -9.38 10.83 9.31
N SER A 208 -8.86 9.61 9.08
CA SER A 208 -8.19 9.23 7.84
C SER A 208 -9.13 9.10 6.64
N ALA A 209 -10.43 8.96 6.85
CA ALA A 209 -11.41 8.84 5.77
C ALA A 209 -11.43 10.11 4.90
N LEU A 210 -11.38 9.96 3.57
CA LEU A 210 -11.36 11.09 2.63
C LEU A 210 -12.75 11.68 2.40
N ILE A 211 -13.81 10.90 2.61
CA ILE A 211 -15.21 11.32 2.47
C ILE A 211 -15.81 11.50 3.86
N SER A 212 -16.59 12.55 4.03
CA SER A 212 -17.31 12.83 5.29
C SER A 212 -18.24 11.68 5.65
N SER A 213 -18.27 11.29 6.91
CA SER A 213 -19.09 10.15 7.39
C SER A 213 -20.59 10.32 7.18
N GLY A 214 -21.06 11.57 7.04
CA GLY A 214 -22.46 11.87 6.70
C GLY A 214 -22.79 11.76 5.20
N CYS A 215 -21.78 11.60 4.33
CA CYS A 215 -22.01 11.50 2.89
C CYS A 215 -22.42 10.07 2.51
N SER A 216 -23.57 9.94 1.87
CA SER A 216 -24.08 8.66 1.36
C SER A 216 -23.85 8.46 -0.15
N ALA A 217 -23.36 9.48 -0.85
CA ALA A 217 -23.03 9.39 -2.26
C ALA A 217 -21.84 8.45 -2.48
N LYS A 218 -21.91 7.63 -3.54
CA LYS A 218 -20.85 6.68 -3.90
C LYS A 218 -19.95 7.18 -5.03
N SER A 219 -20.28 8.33 -5.63
CA SER A 219 -19.55 8.96 -6.72
C SER A 219 -20.02 10.41 -6.88
N GLY A 220 -19.29 11.18 -7.71
CA GLY A 220 -19.65 12.57 -8.02
C GLY A 220 -19.53 13.52 -6.82
N TRP A 221 -18.59 13.25 -5.92
CA TRP A 221 -18.39 14.03 -4.70
C TRP A 221 -17.98 15.47 -5.01
N SER A 222 -18.61 16.40 -4.30
CA SER A 222 -18.23 17.82 -4.23
C SER A 222 -17.23 18.06 -3.07
N ASP A 223 -16.69 19.26 -2.98
CA ASP A 223 -15.83 19.64 -1.85
C ASP A 223 -16.57 19.58 -0.49
N GLY A 224 -17.88 19.76 -0.50
CA GLY A 224 -18.74 19.63 0.69
C GLY A 224 -18.85 18.20 1.20
N ASP A 225 -18.63 17.19 0.34
CA ASP A 225 -18.68 15.78 0.68
C ASP A 225 -17.36 15.25 1.25
N LEU A 226 -16.26 16.00 1.04
CA LEU A 226 -14.95 15.62 1.52
C LEU A 226 -14.80 15.89 3.02
N SER A 227 -14.08 15.00 3.71
CA SER A 227 -13.59 15.24 5.05
C SER A 227 -12.51 16.33 5.07
N GLU A 228 -12.00 16.67 6.23
CA GLU A 228 -10.84 17.57 6.38
C GLU A 228 -9.58 16.97 5.73
N THR A 229 -9.34 15.67 5.98
CA THR A 229 -8.27 14.89 5.34
C THR A 229 -8.45 14.83 3.82
N GLY A 230 -9.67 14.58 3.34
CA GLY A 230 -9.97 14.53 1.91
C GLY A 230 -9.70 15.84 1.18
N ARG A 231 -10.05 16.97 1.78
CA ARG A 231 -9.75 18.32 1.21
C ARG A 231 -8.25 18.58 1.13
N TRP A 232 -7.49 18.17 2.16
CA TRP A 232 -6.03 18.31 2.13
C TRP A 232 -5.41 17.48 1.01
N PHE A 233 -5.74 16.19 0.90
CA PHE A 233 -5.22 15.33 -0.17
C PHE A 233 -5.64 15.83 -1.57
N LYS A 234 -6.87 16.27 -1.74
CA LYS A 234 -7.30 16.86 -3.02
C LYS A 234 -6.42 18.06 -3.40
N SER A 235 -6.13 18.94 -2.45
CA SER A 235 -5.22 20.08 -2.68
C SER A 235 -3.81 19.62 -3.01
N ALA A 236 -3.29 18.63 -2.29
CA ALA A 236 -1.93 18.11 -2.48
C ALA A 236 -1.71 17.50 -3.88
N ILE A 237 -2.71 16.78 -4.42
CA ILE A 237 -2.59 16.18 -5.76
C ILE A 237 -2.92 17.15 -6.89
N SER A 238 -3.72 18.20 -6.65
CA SER A 238 -4.08 19.18 -7.68
C SER A 238 -2.94 20.14 -8.05
N GLY A 239 -1.89 20.19 -7.26
CA GLY A 239 -0.70 21.01 -7.48
C GLY A 239 0.44 20.28 -8.20
N ARG A 240 0.21 19.04 -8.66
CA ARG A 240 1.21 18.19 -9.32
C ARG A 240 1.03 18.11 -10.82
#